data_03b4c2334b1de03f2009799b5bb30297
#
_entry.id   03b4c2334b1de03f2009799b5bb30297
#
_cell.length_a   1.000
_cell.length_b   1.000
_cell.length_c   1.000
_cell.angle_alpha   90.00
_cell.angle_beta   90.00
_cell.angle_gamma   90.00
#
_symmetry.space_group_name_H-M   'P 1'
#
loop_
_entity.id
_entity.type
_entity.pdbx_description
1 polymer ?
#
loop_
_entity_poly.entity_id
_entity_poly.type
_entity_poly.pdbx_seq_one_letter_code
_entity_poly.pdbx_strand_id
1 'polypeptide(L)'
;MPVRAPADKRFKRARVQPPRKKRSWRAWGVTAGKAVLFVAVLAYATTRGVRLLTASPALRVASVKVHGNRQLATRDIHRLLGAGSKNGLHGSNILLLDLDGWRARLMRSPWIKDAAFRRVLPSTIEISIVEREPLGIGRLRDDKLYLVSSDGVIIDEYGSRYVSYDLPIIDGLHTPENESGLLVDEHRSAFAADVLKDLRRSSNDLAARVSQIDVSNDEDAVILLADDTARVHLGREAYADRLRSYLNLAPTLRARVSGIDYVDLRFDPRIFVRPIGSKKAVLQTASPSGSR
;
A
#
# COMPACT_ATOMS: atom_id res chain seq x y z
N MET A 1 27.52 119.45 12.83
CA MET A 1 28.37 118.22 13.03
C MET A 1 27.42 117.04 13.17
N PRO A 2 27.42 116.05 12.23
CA PRO A 2 26.59 114.90 12.37
C PRO A 2 27.32 113.76 13.16
N VAL A 3 26.64 113.24 14.16
CA VAL A 3 27.11 112.17 15.01
C VAL A 3 26.88 110.87 14.24
N ARG A 4 27.96 110.07 13.99
CA ARG A 4 27.92 108.73 13.41
C ARG A 4 27.50 107.75 14.48
N ALA A 5 26.42 106.98 14.23
CA ALA A 5 26.00 105.89 15.08
C ALA A 5 26.97 104.71 14.90
N PRO A 6 27.31 103.93 15.98
CA PRO A 6 28.23 102.83 15.89
C PRO A 6 27.54 101.64 15.18
N ALA A 7 28.35 100.94 14.36
CA ALA A 7 27.88 99.74 13.57
C ALA A 7 27.50 98.57 14.46
N ASP A 8 26.33 98.05 14.23
CA ASP A 8 25.75 96.88 14.87
C ASP A 8 26.61 95.59 14.71
N LYS A 9 27.23 95.07 15.78
CA LYS A 9 27.97 93.85 15.77
C LYS A 9 26.99 92.68 15.87
N ARG A 10 26.62 92.11 14.73
CA ARG A 10 25.86 90.91 14.68
C ARG A 10 26.59 89.76 15.35
N PHE A 11 26.09 89.30 16.46
CA PHE A 11 26.53 88.08 17.13
C PHE A 11 26.30 86.85 16.20
N LYS A 12 27.37 86.31 15.63
CA LYS A 12 27.33 85.00 14.96
C LYS A 12 27.21 83.95 16.03
N ARG A 13 26.02 83.29 16.11
CA ARG A 13 25.83 82.12 16.95
C ARG A 13 26.85 81.04 16.50
N ALA A 14 27.77 80.72 17.37
CA ALA A 14 28.67 79.60 17.18
C ALA A 14 27.82 78.31 17.12
N ARG A 15 27.82 77.60 15.98
CA ARG A 15 27.26 76.26 15.88
C ARG A 15 28.14 75.37 16.78
N VAL A 16 27.62 75.01 17.97
CA VAL A 16 28.17 73.96 18.81
C VAL A 16 27.95 72.64 18.09
N GLN A 17 28.95 72.12 17.46
CA GLN A 17 28.91 70.76 16.91
C GLN A 17 28.88 69.80 18.11
N PRO A 18 27.90 68.85 18.17
CA PRO A 18 27.89 67.88 19.26
C PRO A 18 29.19 67.04 19.18
N PRO A 19 29.77 66.69 20.33
CA PRO A 19 30.99 65.95 20.36
C PRO A 19 30.76 64.62 19.64
N ARG A 20 31.49 64.33 18.55
CA ARG A 20 31.51 63.02 17.90
C ARG A 20 31.98 62.02 18.94
N LYS A 21 31.04 61.20 19.47
CA LYS A 21 31.33 60.04 20.30
C LYS A 21 32.34 59.16 19.53
N LYS A 22 33.60 59.21 19.89
CA LYS A 22 34.59 58.28 19.41
C LYS A 22 34.13 56.88 19.81
N ARG A 23 33.49 56.18 18.86
CA ARG A 23 33.06 54.79 19.03
C ARG A 23 34.33 53.98 19.30
N SER A 24 34.56 53.62 20.56
CA SER A 24 35.76 52.96 20.99
C SER A 24 35.75 51.54 20.34
N TRP A 25 36.54 51.37 19.31
CA TRP A 25 36.72 50.07 18.62
C TRP A 25 37.11 48.97 19.60
N ARG A 26 37.78 49.34 20.69
CA ARG A 26 38.14 48.43 21.78
C ARG A 26 36.92 47.89 22.53
N ALA A 27 35.89 48.69 22.80
CA ALA A 27 34.67 48.22 23.44
C ALA A 27 33.86 47.32 22.52
N TRP A 28 33.90 47.61 21.21
CA TRP A 28 33.22 46.76 20.22
C TRP A 28 33.94 45.41 20.04
N GLY A 29 35.30 45.37 20.07
CA GLY A 29 36.08 44.16 20.03
C GLY A 29 35.84 43.27 21.25
N VAL A 30 35.73 43.86 22.46
CA VAL A 30 35.42 43.09 23.68
C VAL A 30 34.02 42.50 23.66
N THR A 31 33.00 43.23 23.18
CA THR A 31 31.62 42.72 23.07
C THR A 31 31.52 41.68 21.99
N ALA A 32 32.16 41.83 20.83
CA ALA A 32 32.26 40.84 19.77
C ALA A 32 32.97 39.58 20.26
N GLY A 33 34.10 39.70 20.97
CA GLY A 33 34.81 38.57 21.56
C GLY A 33 33.98 37.79 22.58
N LYS A 34 33.21 38.47 23.43
CA LYS A 34 32.27 37.80 24.36
C LYS A 34 31.17 37.08 23.63
N ALA A 35 30.61 37.67 22.56
CA ALA A 35 29.59 37.03 21.74
C ALA A 35 30.10 35.77 21.03
N VAL A 36 31.31 35.81 20.45
CA VAL A 36 31.97 34.67 19.84
C VAL A 36 32.23 33.55 20.88
N LEU A 37 32.74 33.93 22.06
CA LEU A 37 32.95 32.95 23.14
C LEU A 37 31.63 32.30 23.60
N PHE A 38 30.59 33.11 23.75
CA PHE A 38 29.27 32.60 24.13
C PHE A 38 28.71 31.59 23.08
N VAL A 39 28.79 31.93 21.80
CA VAL A 39 28.41 31.05 20.70
C VAL A 39 29.24 29.75 20.70
N ALA A 40 30.56 29.87 20.93
CA ALA A 40 31.45 28.71 21.00
C ALA A 40 31.10 27.78 22.19
N VAL A 41 30.85 28.37 23.36
CA VAL A 41 30.42 27.59 24.55
C VAL A 41 29.08 26.93 24.31
N LEU A 42 28.11 27.66 23.72
CA LEU A 42 26.78 27.10 23.39
C LEU A 42 26.91 25.96 22.37
N ALA A 43 27.70 26.13 21.33
CA ALA A 43 27.97 25.09 20.33
C ALA A 43 28.66 23.85 20.96
N TYR A 44 29.63 24.07 21.85
CA TYR A 44 30.27 22.97 22.58
C TYR A 44 29.28 22.26 23.52
N ALA A 45 28.47 22.99 24.27
CA ALA A 45 27.46 22.41 25.17
C ALA A 45 26.40 21.61 24.41
N THR A 46 25.92 22.13 23.26
CA THR A 46 24.96 21.41 22.41
C THR A 46 25.56 20.15 21.82
N THR A 47 26.79 20.20 21.28
CA THR A 47 27.45 19.00 20.73
C THR A 47 27.71 17.94 21.80
N ARG A 48 28.13 18.35 23.01
CA ARG A 48 28.32 17.45 24.15
C ARG A 48 26.98 16.87 24.65
N GLY A 49 25.95 17.70 24.75
CA GLY A 49 24.59 17.26 25.13
C GLY A 49 24.04 16.22 24.14
N VAL A 50 24.13 16.50 22.84
CA VAL A 50 23.72 15.57 21.79
C VAL A 50 24.48 14.25 21.88
N ARG A 51 25.82 14.30 22.04
CA ARG A 51 26.64 13.08 22.18
C ARG A 51 26.27 12.26 23.41
N LEU A 52 26.00 12.88 24.56
CA LEU A 52 25.57 12.19 25.77
C LEU A 52 24.21 11.52 25.61
N LEU A 53 23.25 12.22 24.96
CA LEU A 53 21.92 11.65 24.65
C LEU A 53 22.03 10.49 23.67
N THR A 54 22.80 10.66 22.57
CA THR A 54 22.94 9.62 21.54
C THR A 54 23.73 8.40 22.02
N ALA A 55 24.66 8.57 22.97
CA ALA A 55 25.44 7.47 23.55
C ALA A 55 24.72 6.77 24.71
N SER A 56 23.59 7.32 25.20
CA SER A 56 22.89 6.78 26.37
C SER A 56 22.40 5.36 26.13
N PRO A 57 22.72 4.39 26.98
CA PRO A 57 22.19 3.03 26.92
C PRO A 57 20.65 2.98 27.04
N ALA A 58 20.04 3.95 27.74
CA ALA A 58 18.61 4.04 27.92
C ALA A 58 17.84 4.33 26.61
N LEU A 59 18.52 4.90 25.61
CA LEU A 59 17.94 5.20 24.29
C LEU A 59 18.27 4.15 23.23
N ARG A 60 18.81 3.01 23.63
CA ARG A 60 18.99 1.87 22.73
C ARG A 60 17.70 1.05 22.66
N VAL A 61 17.32 0.65 21.45
CA VAL A 61 16.14 -0.21 21.24
C VAL A 61 16.31 -1.52 21.99
N ALA A 62 15.55 -1.68 23.05
CA ALA A 62 15.51 -2.87 23.88
C ALA A 62 14.32 -3.78 23.54
N SER A 63 13.22 -3.21 23.02
CA SER A 63 12.00 -3.95 22.70
C SER A 63 11.46 -3.56 21.33
N VAL A 64 11.01 -4.56 20.58
CA VAL A 64 10.30 -4.39 19.30
C VAL A 64 8.97 -5.11 19.43
N LYS A 65 7.88 -4.35 19.36
CA LYS A 65 6.52 -4.88 19.39
C LYS A 65 5.94 -4.87 18.00
N VAL A 66 5.42 -6.00 17.55
CA VAL A 66 4.80 -6.15 16.22
C VAL A 66 3.33 -6.41 16.41
N HIS A 67 2.51 -5.70 15.65
CA HIS A 67 1.05 -5.80 15.64
C HIS A 67 0.54 -5.96 14.20
N GLY A 68 -0.60 -6.65 14.06
CA GLY A 68 -1.28 -6.81 12.77
C GLY A 68 -0.83 -8.00 11.94
N ASN A 69 0.17 -8.75 12.41
CA ASN A 69 0.57 -9.99 11.75
C ASN A 69 -0.42 -11.12 12.07
N ARG A 70 -0.87 -11.84 11.04
CA ARG A 70 -1.80 -12.99 11.13
C ARG A 70 -1.18 -14.24 10.50
N GLN A 71 -0.64 -14.09 9.28
CA GLN A 71 -0.03 -15.17 8.49
C GLN A 71 1.47 -15.25 8.71
N LEU A 72 2.14 -14.10 8.80
CA LEU A 72 3.56 -14.05 9.08
C LEU A 72 3.83 -14.30 10.57
N ALA A 73 4.67 -15.28 10.85
CA ALA A 73 5.12 -15.47 12.22
C ALA A 73 5.97 -14.27 12.68
N THR A 74 5.80 -13.82 13.91
CA THR A 74 6.57 -12.71 14.49
C THR A 74 8.08 -12.92 14.35
N ARG A 75 8.56 -14.16 14.44
CA ARG A 75 9.98 -14.52 14.23
C ARG A 75 10.48 -14.20 12.83
N ASP A 76 9.63 -14.35 11.80
CA ASP A 76 10.02 -14.09 10.41
C ASP A 76 10.12 -12.58 10.17
N ILE A 77 9.22 -11.80 10.77
CA ILE A 77 9.28 -10.34 10.80
C ILE A 77 10.57 -9.87 11.51
N HIS A 78 10.87 -10.44 12.67
CA HIS A 78 12.13 -10.13 13.37
C HIS A 78 13.37 -10.48 12.55
N ARG A 79 13.33 -11.56 11.76
CA ARG A 79 14.41 -11.93 10.83
C ARG A 79 14.57 -10.89 9.72
N LEU A 80 13.48 -10.41 9.13
CA LEU A 80 13.49 -9.33 8.14
C LEU A 80 14.06 -8.02 8.74
N LEU A 81 13.83 -7.79 10.02
CA LEU A 81 14.38 -6.66 10.78
C LEU A 81 15.82 -6.88 11.25
N GLY A 82 16.47 -7.95 10.81
CA GLY A 82 17.88 -8.24 11.14
C GLY A 82 18.08 -8.64 12.59
N ALA A 83 17.14 -9.32 13.21
CA ALA A 83 17.33 -9.89 14.54
C ALA A 83 18.55 -10.82 14.56
N GLY A 84 19.46 -10.58 15.52
CA GLY A 84 20.73 -11.30 15.62
C GLY A 84 21.88 -10.74 14.74
N SER A 85 21.63 -9.73 13.91
CA SER A 85 22.69 -9.04 13.15
C SER A 85 23.23 -7.82 13.89
N LYS A 86 24.52 -7.52 13.71
CA LYS A 86 25.15 -6.29 14.24
C LYS A 86 24.49 -5.00 13.72
N ASN A 87 23.85 -5.07 12.56
CA ASN A 87 23.13 -3.96 11.92
C ASN A 87 21.61 -4.12 12.08
N GLY A 88 21.13 -4.85 13.08
CA GLY A 88 19.72 -5.02 13.37
C GLY A 88 19.09 -3.82 14.06
N LEU A 89 17.77 -3.86 14.18
CA LEU A 89 16.99 -2.82 14.86
C LEU A 89 17.33 -2.78 16.36
N HIS A 90 17.52 -3.94 16.98
CA HIS A 90 17.92 -4.05 18.39
C HIS A 90 19.30 -3.45 18.67
N GLY A 91 19.39 -2.73 19.78
CA GLY A 91 20.64 -2.10 20.22
C GLY A 91 20.99 -0.79 19.52
N SER A 92 20.31 -0.45 18.40
CA SER A 92 20.47 0.84 17.72
C SER A 92 19.87 1.98 18.54
N ASN A 93 20.41 3.21 18.41
CA ASN A 93 19.84 4.36 19.08
C ASN A 93 18.47 4.73 18.47
N ILE A 94 17.44 4.75 19.31
CA ILE A 94 16.06 4.98 18.89
C ILE A 94 15.83 6.34 18.21
N LEU A 95 16.61 7.38 18.57
CA LEU A 95 16.48 8.71 17.99
C LEU A 95 17.13 8.83 16.62
N LEU A 96 18.22 8.09 16.40
CA LEU A 96 19.00 8.11 15.15
C LEU A 96 18.54 7.07 14.14
N LEU A 97 17.60 6.21 14.52
CA LEU A 97 17.13 5.12 13.69
C LEU A 97 16.39 5.66 12.46
N ASP A 98 16.80 5.23 11.28
CA ASP A 98 16.08 5.49 10.03
C ASP A 98 14.87 4.55 9.91
N LEU A 99 13.69 5.03 10.35
CA LEU A 99 12.47 4.23 10.31
C LEU A 99 11.96 4.01 8.88
N ASP A 100 12.20 4.96 7.97
CA ASP A 100 11.76 4.86 6.57
C ASP A 100 12.57 3.79 5.83
N GLY A 101 13.87 3.71 6.08
CA GLY A 101 14.72 2.65 5.57
C GLY A 101 14.29 1.26 6.09
N TRP A 102 13.91 1.16 7.35
CA TRP A 102 13.38 -0.08 7.92
C TRP A 102 11.99 -0.44 7.37
N ARG A 103 11.12 0.56 7.16
CA ARG A 103 9.85 0.36 6.48
C ARG A 103 10.06 -0.17 5.07
N ALA A 104 10.92 0.47 4.28
CA ALA A 104 11.25 0.03 2.93
C ALA A 104 11.80 -1.41 2.90
N ARG A 105 12.57 -1.80 3.93
CA ARG A 105 13.07 -3.18 4.05
C ARG A 105 11.96 -4.19 4.30
N LEU A 106 11.01 -3.89 5.18
CA LEU A 106 9.84 -4.75 5.42
C LEU A 106 8.95 -4.87 4.18
N MET A 107 8.75 -3.76 3.47
CA MET A 107 7.93 -3.70 2.25
C MET A 107 8.49 -4.52 1.08
N ARG A 108 9.74 -5.02 1.18
CA ARG A 108 10.28 -5.98 0.21
C ARG A 108 9.65 -7.37 0.33
N SER A 109 9.01 -7.68 1.45
CA SER A 109 8.27 -8.92 1.60
C SER A 109 6.93 -8.81 0.85
N PRO A 110 6.64 -9.70 -0.11
CA PRO A 110 5.37 -9.66 -0.84
C PRO A 110 4.14 -9.82 0.06
N TRP A 111 4.31 -10.45 1.21
CA TRP A 111 3.25 -10.60 2.21
C TRP A 111 2.86 -9.30 2.91
N ILE A 112 3.70 -8.27 2.87
CA ILE A 112 3.46 -7.01 3.59
C ILE A 112 2.91 -5.98 2.60
N LYS A 113 1.66 -5.57 2.81
CA LYS A 113 0.99 -4.53 2.03
C LYS A 113 1.39 -3.15 2.50
N ASP A 114 1.48 -2.97 3.82
CA ASP A 114 1.93 -1.72 4.43
C ASP A 114 2.54 -1.98 5.81
N ALA A 115 3.43 -1.08 6.23
CA ALA A 115 4.06 -1.11 7.53
C ALA A 115 4.25 0.31 8.07
N ALA A 116 3.90 0.51 9.34
CA ALA A 116 4.11 1.76 10.04
C ALA A 116 5.00 1.53 11.28
N PHE A 117 5.97 2.41 11.46
CA PHE A 117 6.90 2.37 12.59
C PHE A 117 6.65 3.54 13.54
N ARG A 118 6.59 3.28 14.83
CA ARG A 118 6.44 4.30 15.86
C ARG A 118 7.51 4.14 16.93
N ARG A 119 8.16 5.26 17.30
CA ARG A 119 9.06 5.31 18.44
C ARG A 119 8.26 5.48 19.72
N VAL A 120 8.44 4.58 20.67
CA VAL A 120 7.90 4.68 22.02
C VAL A 120 9.07 4.78 22.98
N LEU A 121 9.37 6.01 23.36
CA LEU A 121 10.51 6.30 24.23
C LEU A 121 10.32 5.63 25.61
N PRO A 122 11.43 5.22 26.27
CA PRO A 122 12.81 5.49 25.86
C PRO A 122 13.41 4.48 24.88
N SER A 123 12.90 3.24 24.76
CA SER A 123 13.65 2.13 24.15
C SER A 123 12.80 1.13 23.36
N THR A 124 11.56 1.48 23.01
CA THR A 124 10.64 0.57 22.30
C THR A 124 10.31 1.09 20.90
N ILE A 125 10.34 0.20 19.93
CA ILE A 125 9.80 0.44 18.58
C ILE A 125 8.52 -0.39 18.45
N GLU A 126 7.44 0.26 18.09
CA GLU A 126 6.19 -0.39 17.70
C GLU A 126 6.07 -0.41 16.19
N ILE A 127 5.70 -1.57 15.65
CA ILE A 127 5.54 -1.81 14.22
C ILE A 127 4.12 -2.33 14.01
N SER A 128 3.35 -1.58 13.23
CA SER A 128 2.03 -2.00 12.78
C SER A 128 2.15 -2.48 11.34
N ILE A 129 1.75 -3.71 11.07
CA ILE A 129 1.85 -4.35 9.76
C ILE A 129 0.44 -4.58 9.22
N VAL A 130 0.25 -4.30 7.94
CA VAL A 130 -0.91 -4.72 7.17
C VAL A 130 -0.43 -5.80 6.21
N GLU A 131 -0.90 -7.02 6.43
CA GLU A 131 -0.59 -8.14 5.52
C GLU A 131 -1.45 -8.09 4.27
N ARG A 132 -0.92 -8.61 3.14
CA ARG A 132 -1.72 -8.84 1.94
C ARG A 132 -2.62 -10.06 2.14
N GLU A 133 -3.86 -9.91 1.70
CA GLU A 133 -4.80 -11.01 1.65
C GLU A 133 -4.78 -11.59 0.23
N PRO A 134 -4.56 -12.92 0.08
CA PRO A 134 -4.65 -13.56 -1.20
C PRO A 134 -6.07 -13.42 -1.79
N LEU A 135 -6.15 -12.99 -3.04
CA LEU A 135 -7.39 -12.92 -3.81
C LEU A 135 -7.77 -14.29 -4.37
N GLY A 136 -6.77 -14.98 -4.90
CA GLY A 136 -6.91 -16.25 -5.58
C GLY A 136 -5.56 -16.89 -5.88
N ILE A 137 -5.62 -18.01 -6.59
CA ILE A 137 -4.47 -18.78 -7.06
C ILE A 137 -4.28 -18.46 -8.55
N GLY A 138 -3.32 -17.59 -8.87
CA GLY A 138 -3.00 -17.25 -10.26
C GLY A 138 -2.27 -18.39 -10.95
N ARG A 139 -2.73 -18.76 -12.15
CA ARG A 139 -2.01 -19.64 -13.05
C ARG A 139 -1.22 -18.79 -14.03
N LEU A 140 0.11 -18.87 -13.98
CA LEU A 140 0.99 -18.11 -14.83
C LEU A 140 1.52 -18.94 -16.01
N ARG A 141 2.29 -18.32 -16.91
CA ARG A 141 2.78 -18.96 -18.15
C ARG A 141 3.72 -20.14 -17.95
N ASP A 142 4.32 -20.27 -16.77
CA ASP A 142 5.19 -21.38 -16.40
C ASP A 142 4.41 -22.61 -15.87
N ASP A 143 3.07 -22.60 -15.99
CA ASP A 143 2.13 -23.57 -15.43
C ASP A 143 2.20 -23.74 -13.91
N LYS A 144 2.94 -22.87 -13.24
CA LYS A 144 2.98 -22.82 -11.79
C LYS A 144 1.83 -22.01 -11.23
N LEU A 145 1.48 -22.37 -10.02
CA LEU A 145 0.41 -21.73 -9.27
C LEU A 145 1.00 -20.81 -8.21
N TYR A 146 0.46 -19.61 -8.11
CA TYR A 146 0.92 -18.59 -7.17
C TYR A 146 -0.25 -17.97 -6.43
N LEU A 147 -0.04 -17.61 -5.17
CA LEU A 147 -0.98 -16.74 -4.46
C LEU A 147 -0.85 -15.32 -5.01
N VAL A 148 -1.96 -14.76 -5.46
CA VAL A 148 -2.02 -13.41 -6.05
C VAL A 148 -2.96 -12.55 -5.23
N SER A 149 -2.58 -11.29 -5.00
CA SER A 149 -3.39 -10.28 -4.33
C SER A 149 -4.20 -9.45 -5.32
N SER A 150 -5.18 -8.70 -4.81
CA SER A 150 -6.02 -7.80 -5.62
C SER A 150 -5.27 -6.63 -6.26
N ASP A 151 -4.09 -6.30 -5.74
CA ASP A 151 -3.18 -5.27 -6.25
C ASP A 151 -2.11 -5.85 -7.20
N GLY A 152 -2.31 -7.06 -7.73
CA GLY A 152 -1.45 -7.66 -8.73
C GLY A 152 -0.09 -8.13 -8.21
N VAL A 153 0.07 -8.33 -6.91
CA VAL A 153 1.33 -8.82 -6.34
C VAL A 153 1.30 -10.33 -6.20
N ILE A 154 2.33 -10.99 -6.72
CA ILE A 154 2.59 -12.41 -6.43
C ILE A 154 3.10 -12.51 -5.00
N ILE A 155 2.31 -13.14 -4.13
CA ILE A 155 2.62 -13.23 -2.69
C ILE A 155 3.61 -14.36 -2.43
N ASP A 156 3.32 -15.57 -2.94
CA ASP A 156 4.14 -16.77 -2.77
C ASP A 156 3.78 -17.82 -3.82
N GLU A 157 4.64 -18.82 -4.04
CA GLU A 157 4.30 -20.01 -4.84
C GLU A 157 3.29 -20.85 -4.05
N TYR A 158 2.19 -21.25 -4.71
CA TYR A 158 1.16 -22.07 -4.09
C TYR A 158 1.67 -23.50 -3.86
N GLY A 159 1.56 -23.96 -2.63
CA GLY A 159 2.02 -25.29 -2.26
C GLY A 159 1.29 -25.83 -1.03
N SER A 160 1.80 -26.91 -0.44
CA SER A 160 1.17 -27.65 0.67
C SER A 160 0.83 -26.79 1.88
N ARG A 161 1.53 -25.67 2.10
CA ARG A 161 1.25 -24.72 3.20
C ARG A 161 -0.09 -23.99 3.05
N TYR A 162 -0.61 -23.91 1.84
CA TYR A 162 -1.76 -23.09 1.48
C TYR A 162 -2.99 -23.89 1.06
N VAL A 163 -2.94 -25.22 1.20
CA VAL A 163 -4.06 -26.14 0.85
C VAL A 163 -5.34 -25.80 1.63
N SER A 164 -5.21 -25.22 2.83
CA SER A 164 -6.36 -24.80 3.63
C SER A 164 -7.04 -23.52 3.14
N TYR A 165 -6.46 -22.82 2.16
CA TYR A 165 -7.08 -21.66 1.56
C TYR A 165 -8.10 -22.10 0.52
N ASP A 166 -9.35 -21.78 0.77
CA ASP A 166 -10.44 -21.98 -0.19
C ASP A 166 -10.51 -20.75 -1.12
N LEU A 167 -9.68 -20.80 -2.16
CA LEU A 167 -9.48 -19.70 -3.10
C LEU A 167 -9.73 -20.18 -4.53
N PRO A 168 -10.37 -19.35 -5.37
CA PRO A 168 -10.55 -19.65 -6.78
C PRO A 168 -9.21 -19.58 -7.53
N ILE A 169 -9.12 -20.38 -8.59
CA ILE A 169 -8.05 -20.23 -9.58
C ILE A 169 -8.36 -19.04 -10.47
N ILE A 170 -7.37 -18.19 -10.72
CA ILE A 170 -7.49 -17.03 -11.59
C ILE A 170 -6.63 -17.26 -12.83
N ASP A 171 -7.27 -17.38 -13.98
CA ASP A 171 -6.63 -17.48 -15.28
C ASP A 171 -6.61 -16.13 -16.01
N GLY A 172 -5.72 -16.03 -17.00
CA GLY A 172 -5.58 -14.82 -17.80
C GLY A 172 -4.66 -13.77 -17.20
N LEU A 173 -4.06 -14.03 -16.03
CA LEU A 173 -3.05 -13.15 -15.47
C LEU A 173 -1.75 -13.28 -16.23
N HIS A 174 -1.10 -12.16 -16.51
CA HIS A 174 0.19 -12.09 -17.19
C HIS A 174 1.23 -11.41 -16.30
N THR A 175 2.47 -11.88 -16.38
CA THR A 175 3.59 -11.19 -15.75
C THR A 175 4.13 -10.16 -16.75
N PRO A 176 4.23 -8.86 -16.41
CA PRO A 176 4.85 -7.86 -17.27
C PRO A 176 6.31 -8.24 -17.57
N GLU A 177 6.75 -8.10 -18.82
CA GLU A 177 8.08 -8.53 -19.27
C GLU A 177 9.24 -7.75 -18.64
N ASN A 178 8.96 -6.56 -18.08
CA ASN A 178 9.98 -5.58 -17.64
C ASN A 178 10.08 -5.39 -16.13
N GLU A 179 9.37 -6.16 -15.30
CA GLU A 179 9.37 -5.97 -13.86
C GLU A 179 9.94 -7.19 -13.13
N SER A 180 10.59 -6.94 -12.01
CA SER A 180 11.09 -7.98 -11.11
C SER A 180 9.96 -8.94 -10.76
N GLY A 181 9.94 -10.14 -11.34
CA GLY A 181 9.02 -11.28 -11.29
C GLY A 181 8.01 -11.48 -10.15
N LEU A 182 7.64 -10.41 -9.43
CA LEU A 182 6.70 -10.40 -8.31
C LEU A 182 5.37 -9.70 -8.65
N LEU A 183 5.21 -9.20 -9.88
CA LEU A 183 3.99 -8.51 -10.29
C LEU A 183 3.30 -9.27 -11.42
N VAL A 184 1.99 -9.25 -11.38
CA VAL A 184 1.11 -9.62 -12.49
C VAL A 184 0.30 -8.39 -12.91
N ASP A 185 -0.45 -8.52 -13.98
CA ASP A 185 -1.33 -7.47 -14.48
C ASP A 185 -2.30 -6.99 -13.38
N GLU A 186 -2.06 -5.77 -12.86
CA GLU A 186 -2.88 -5.15 -11.81
C GLU A 186 -4.33 -4.97 -12.27
N HIS A 187 -4.55 -4.59 -13.54
CA HIS A 187 -5.88 -4.36 -14.07
C HIS A 187 -6.72 -5.65 -14.05
N ARG A 188 -6.15 -6.79 -14.48
CA ARG A 188 -6.85 -8.08 -14.47
C ARG A 188 -7.04 -8.63 -13.07
N SER A 189 -6.07 -8.41 -12.19
CA SER A 189 -6.22 -8.75 -10.77
C SER A 189 -7.33 -7.96 -10.11
N ALA A 190 -7.42 -6.64 -10.38
CA ALA A 190 -8.49 -5.80 -9.91
C ALA A 190 -9.85 -6.23 -10.50
N PHE A 191 -9.89 -6.60 -11.78
CA PHE A 191 -11.10 -7.11 -12.42
C PHE A 191 -11.61 -8.39 -11.74
N ALA A 192 -10.74 -9.38 -11.50
CA ALA A 192 -11.10 -10.58 -10.74
C ALA A 192 -11.56 -10.26 -9.30
N ALA A 193 -10.92 -9.27 -8.68
CA ALA A 193 -11.31 -8.81 -7.34
C ALA A 193 -12.71 -8.18 -7.33
N ASP A 194 -13.06 -7.40 -8.34
CA ASP A 194 -14.39 -6.79 -8.47
C ASP A 194 -15.47 -7.86 -8.65
N VAL A 195 -15.23 -8.89 -9.47
CA VAL A 195 -16.11 -10.04 -9.60
C VAL A 195 -16.37 -10.70 -8.24
N LEU A 196 -15.30 -11.09 -7.54
CA LEU A 196 -15.43 -11.75 -6.23
C LEU A 196 -16.07 -10.85 -5.18
N LYS A 197 -15.79 -9.56 -5.21
CA LYS A 197 -16.38 -8.57 -4.29
C LYS A 197 -17.88 -8.44 -4.50
N ASP A 198 -18.34 -8.37 -5.75
CA ASP A 198 -19.76 -8.30 -6.08
C ASP A 198 -20.49 -9.58 -5.64
N LEU A 199 -19.91 -10.75 -5.93
CA LEU A 199 -20.46 -12.04 -5.51
C LEU A 199 -20.57 -12.12 -3.98
N ARG A 200 -19.49 -11.77 -3.24
CA ARG A 200 -19.47 -11.77 -1.75
C ARG A 200 -20.47 -10.78 -1.17
N ARG A 201 -20.59 -9.59 -1.76
CA ARG A 201 -21.55 -8.57 -1.32
C ARG A 201 -22.99 -9.04 -1.45
N SER A 202 -23.25 -9.84 -2.46
CA SER A 202 -24.58 -10.42 -2.71
C SER A 202 -24.85 -11.63 -1.81
N SER A 203 -23.91 -12.57 -1.71
CA SER A 203 -23.91 -13.72 -0.81
C SER A 203 -22.52 -14.35 -0.75
N ASN A 204 -22.05 -14.67 0.46
CA ASN A 204 -20.81 -15.43 0.62
C ASN A 204 -20.88 -16.82 -0.04
N ASP A 205 -22.06 -17.44 -0.06
CA ASP A 205 -22.30 -18.73 -0.70
C ASP A 205 -22.06 -18.69 -2.22
N LEU A 206 -22.45 -17.60 -2.89
CA LEU A 206 -22.18 -17.44 -4.32
C LEU A 206 -20.68 -17.38 -4.62
N ALA A 207 -19.94 -16.65 -3.82
CA ALA A 207 -18.49 -16.54 -4.01
C ALA A 207 -17.76 -17.85 -3.69
N ALA A 208 -18.21 -18.59 -2.67
CA ALA A 208 -17.62 -19.88 -2.27
C ALA A 208 -17.84 -20.98 -3.33
N ARG A 209 -18.86 -20.84 -4.19
CA ARG A 209 -19.11 -21.79 -5.30
C ARG A 209 -18.18 -21.59 -6.49
N VAL A 210 -17.46 -20.47 -6.56
CA VAL A 210 -16.58 -20.17 -7.69
C VAL A 210 -15.26 -20.93 -7.53
N SER A 211 -15.02 -21.88 -8.43
CA SER A 211 -13.77 -22.63 -8.48
C SER A 211 -12.70 -21.93 -9.32
N GLN A 212 -13.12 -21.26 -10.40
CA GLN A 212 -12.19 -20.62 -11.34
C GLN A 212 -12.80 -19.35 -11.91
N ILE A 213 -11.95 -18.35 -12.15
CA ILE A 213 -12.28 -17.09 -12.84
C ILE A 213 -11.28 -16.89 -13.96
N ASP A 214 -11.75 -16.75 -15.19
CA ASP A 214 -10.93 -16.37 -16.33
C ASP A 214 -11.16 -14.90 -16.67
N VAL A 215 -10.11 -14.10 -16.59
CA VAL A 215 -10.07 -12.67 -16.90
C VAL A 215 -9.16 -12.39 -18.10
N SER A 216 -8.94 -13.37 -18.97
CA SER A 216 -8.14 -13.20 -20.20
C SER A 216 -8.70 -12.14 -21.14
N ASN A 217 -10.02 -11.95 -21.12
CA ASN A 217 -10.73 -10.92 -21.87
C ASN A 217 -11.18 -9.82 -20.90
N ASP A 218 -10.70 -8.59 -21.13
CA ASP A 218 -11.02 -7.45 -20.27
C ASP A 218 -12.52 -7.04 -20.31
N GLU A 219 -13.28 -7.55 -21.30
CA GLU A 219 -14.73 -7.28 -21.45
C GLU A 219 -15.61 -8.43 -20.93
N ASP A 220 -15.02 -9.52 -20.42
CA ASP A 220 -15.79 -10.71 -20.10
C ASP A 220 -15.15 -11.54 -18.99
N ALA A 221 -15.75 -11.50 -17.81
CA ALA A 221 -15.41 -12.42 -16.75
C ALA A 221 -16.10 -13.76 -16.99
N VAL A 222 -15.32 -14.83 -17.12
CA VAL A 222 -15.84 -16.19 -17.26
C VAL A 222 -15.59 -16.94 -15.96
N ILE A 223 -16.63 -17.53 -15.38
CA ILE A 223 -16.48 -18.32 -14.17
C ILE A 223 -16.78 -19.80 -14.40
N LEU A 224 -16.14 -20.63 -13.60
CA LEU A 224 -16.44 -22.04 -13.45
C LEU A 224 -16.82 -22.30 -11.99
N LEU A 225 -17.93 -22.99 -11.78
CA LEU A 225 -18.39 -23.38 -10.45
C LEU A 225 -17.79 -24.72 -10.02
N ALA A 226 -17.63 -24.93 -8.72
CA ALA A 226 -17.07 -26.18 -8.19
C ALA A 226 -17.94 -27.41 -8.49
N ASP A 227 -19.26 -27.21 -8.62
CA ASP A 227 -20.27 -28.25 -8.84
C ASP A 227 -20.82 -28.26 -10.29
N ASP A 228 -20.15 -27.57 -11.23
CA ASP A 228 -20.59 -27.45 -12.62
C ASP A 228 -19.40 -27.51 -13.59
N THR A 229 -19.66 -27.99 -14.81
CA THR A 229 -18.66 -28.04 -15.88
C THR A 229 -18.82 -26.93 -16.91
N ALA A 230 -19.97 -26.20 -16.84
CA ALA A 230 -20.26 -25.13 -17.76
C ALA A 230 -19.47 -23.85 -17.44
N ARG A 231 -18.84 -23.27 -18.45
CA ARG A 231 -18.22 -21.95 -18.34
C ARG A 231 -19.33 -20.89 -18.45
N VAL A 232 -19.42 -20.01 -17.45
CA VAL A 232 -20.47 -19.00 -17.38
C VAL A 232 -19.88 -17.64 -17.69
N HIS A 233 -20.25 -17.06 -18.83
CA HIS A 233 -19.84 -15.74 -19.27
C HIS A 233 -20.71 -14.67 -18.62
N LEU A 234 -20.11 -13.84 -17.78
CA LEU A 234 -20.79 -12.82 -16.98
C LEU A 234 -20.63 -11.40 -17.54
N GLY A 235 -19.64 -11.15 -18.42
CA GLY A 235 -19.32 -9.81 -18.90
C GLY A 235 -18.61 -8.95 -17.87
N ARG A 236 -18.92 -7.64 -17.82
CA ARG A 236 -18.23 -6.66 -16.97
C ARG A 236 -19.05 -6.12 -15.80
N GLU A 237 -20.28 -6.53 -15.66
CA GLU A 237 -21.19 -5.95 -14.68
C GLU A 237 -22.25 -6.95 -14.21
N ALA A 238 -22.93 -6.64 -13.10
CA ALA A 238 -24.06 -7.41 -12.58
C ALA A 238 -23.73 -8.91 -12.38
N TYR A 239 -22.49 -9.21 -11.95
CA TYR A 239 -21.99 -10.58 -11.85
C TYR A 239 -22.87 -11.46 -10.96
N ALA A 240 -23.27 -10.95 -9.81
CA ALA A 240 -24.08 -11.68 -8.85
C ALA A 240 -25.50 -11.97 -9.40
N ASP A 241 -26.11 -11.02 -10.08
CA ASP A 241 -27.47 -11.18 -10.61
C ASP A 241 -27.48 -12.15 -11.80
N ARG A 242 -26.48 -12.02 -12.69
CA ARG A 242 -26.30 -12.95 -13.81
C ARG A 242 -26.02 -14.36 -13.31
N LEU A 243 -25.16 -14.52 -12.30
CA LEU A 243 -24.88 -15.84 -11.74
C LEU A 243 -26.11 -16.46 -11.08
N ARG A 244 -26.92 -15.69 -10.33
CA ARG A 244 -28.19 -16.17 -9.78
C ARG A 244 -29.16 -16.60 -10.87
N SER A 245 -29.26 -15.81 -11.94
CA SER A 245 -30.08 -16.16 -13.10
C SER A 245 -29.66 -17.50 -13.70
N TYR A 246 -28.36 -17.72 -13.86
CA TYR A 246 -27.84 -19.00 -14.29
C TYR A 246 -28.22 -20.11 -13.33
N LEU A 247 -27.99 -19.97 -12.04
CA LEU A 247 -28.26 -21.01 -11.04
C LEU A 247 -29.73 -21.41 -11.00
N ASN A 248 -30.64 -20.46 -11.19
CA ASN A 248 -32.09 -20.72 -11.28
C ASN A 248 -32.45 -21.47 -12.57
N LEU A 249 -31.72 -21.25 -13.65
CA LEU A 249 -32.00 -21.88 -14.95
C LEU A 249 -31.26 -23.22 -15.14
N ALA A 250 -30.14 -23.44 -14.45
CA ALA A 250 -29.30 -24.58 -14.61
C ALA A 250 -30.00 -25.94 -14.54
N PRO A 251 -30.96 -26.20 -13.63
CA PRO A 251 -31.69 -27.46 -13.61
C PRO A 251 -32.51 -27.69 -14.90
N THR A 252 -33.15 -26.64 -15.38
CA THR A 252 -33.96 -26.71 -16.63
C THR A 252 -33.07 -26.89 -17.86
N LEU A 253 -31.93 -26.21 -17.89
CA LEU A 253 -30.97 -26.32 -18.98
C LEU A 253 -30.38 -27.72 -19.06
N ARG A 254 -29.98 -28.29 -17.93
CA ARG A 254 -29.44 -29.67 -17.84
C ARG A 254 -30.46 -30.75 -18.23
N ALA A 255 -31.73 -30.51 -17.95
CA ALA A 255 -32.80 -31.41 -18.38
C ALA A 255 -33.04 -31.40 -19.91
N ARG A 256 -32.73 -30.29 -20.58
CA ARG A 256 -32.96 -30.12 -22.02
C ARG A 256 -31.74 -30.32 -22.89
N VAL A 257 -30.55 -30.09 -22.34
CA VAL A 257 -29.25 -30.11 -23.07
C VAL A 257 -28.35 -31.10 -22.40
N SER A 258 -27.95 -32.11 -23.13
CA SER A 258 -26.99 -33.12 -22.65
C SER A 258 -25.58 -32.55 -22.71
N GLY A 259 -25.10 -32.07 -21.55
CA GLY A 259 -23.79 -31.47 -21.42
C GLY A 259 -23.71 -30.04 -21.97
N ILE A 260 -23.32 -29.11 -21.14
CA ILE A 260 -23.20 -27.68 -21.48
C ILE A 260 -21.70 -27.33 -21.49
N ASP A 261 -21.20 -26.78 -22.60
CA ASP A 261 -19.83 -26.27 -22.73
C ASP A 261 -19.73 -24.88 -22.12
N TYR A 262 -20.63 -23.94 -22.55
CA TYR A 262 -20.72 -22.65 -21.92
C TYR A 262 -22.15 -22.07 -21.94
N VAL A 263 -22.38 -21.11 -21.04
CA VAL A 263 -23.59 -20.28 -20.99
C VAL A 263 -23.17 -18.82 -21.02
N ASP A 264 -23.73 -18.05 -21.96
CA ASP A 264 -23.45 -16.64 -22.12
C ASP A 264 -24.64 -15.80 -21.65
N LEU A 265 -24.40 -15.01 -20.60
CA LEU A 265 -25.41 -14.18 -19.92
C LEU A 265 -25.21 -12.68 -20.20
N ARG A 266 -24.32 -12.32 -21.11
CA ARG A 266 -24.02 -10.90 -21.42
C ARG A 266 -25.16 -10.17 -22.12
N PHE A 267 -26.04 -10.90 -22.78
CA PHE A 267 -27.05 -10.36 -23.70
C PHE A 267 -28.48 -10.39 -23.11
N ASP A 268 -28.62 -10.05 -21.83
CA ASP A 268 -29.93 -9.99 -21.18
C ASP A 268 -30.98 -9.26 -22.06
N PRO A 269 -32.21 -9.83 -22.26
CA PRO A 269 -32.79 -11.03 -21.63
C PRO A 269 -32.51 -12.36 -22.37
N ARG A 270 -31.57 -12.39 -23.33
CA ARG A 270 -31.26 -13.58 -24.12
C ARG A 270 -30.10 -14.33 -23.51
N ILE A 271 -30.25 -15.63 -23.35
CA ILE A 271 -29.21 -16.53 -22.86
C ILE A 271 -28.80 -17.46 -23.99
N PHE A 272 -27.50 -17.50 -24.27
CA PHE A 272 -26.93 -18.40 -25.27
C PHE A 272 -26.31 -19.57 -24.55
N VAL A 273 -26.72 -20.79 -24.95
CA VAL A 273 -26.17 -22.04 -24.40
C VAL A 273 -25.51 -22.83 -25.53
N ARG A 274 -24.28 -23.26 -25.29
CA ARG A 274 -23.57 -24.13 -26.23
C ARG A 274 -23.45 -25.54 -25.63
N PRO A 275 -24.05 -26.54 -26.30
CA PRO A 275 -23.85 -27.94 -25.94
C PRO A 275 -22.43 -28.40 -26.23
N ILE A 276 -21.92 -29.37 -25.45
CA ILE A 276 -20.65 -30.04 -25.73
C ILE A 276 -20.71 -30.74 -27.11
N GLY A 277 -19.69 -30.52 -27.92
CA GLY A 277 -19.60 -31.08 -29.28
C GLY A 277 -20.40 -30.35 -30.36
N SER A 278 -21.14 -29.29 -30.02
CA SER A 278 -21.87 -28.46 -30.99
C SER A 278 -21.04 -27.24 -31.42
N LYS A 279 -21.03 -26.95 -32.73
CA LYS A 279 -20.48 -25.70 -33.27
C LYS A 279 -21.45 -24.50 -33.20
N LYS A 280 -22.74 -24.71 -32.86
CA LYS A 280 -23.78 -23.68 -32.79
C LYS A 280 -24.30 -23.53 -31.37
N ALA A 281 -24.39 -22.28 -30.87
CA ALA A 281 -25.10 -21.95 -29.63
C ALA A 281 -26.62 -22.04 -29.87
N VAL A 282 -27.35 -22.48 -28.85
CA VAL A 282 -28.81 -22.51 -28.83
C VAL A 282 -29.30 -21.27 -28.09
N LEU A 283 -30.15 -20.46 -28.75
CA LEU A 283 -30.75 -19.28 -28.13
C LEU A 283 -31.87 -19.76 -27.17
N GLN A 284 -31.81 -19.36 -25.91
CA GLN A 284 -32.93 -19.48 -24.99
C GLN A 284 -33.35 -18.08 -24.51
N THR A 285 -34.62 -17.77 -24.57
CA THR A 285 -35.16 -16.59 -23.95
C THR A 285 -35.46 -16.88 -22.48
N ALA A 286 -34.96 -16.03 -21.58
CA ALA A 286 -35.40 -16.07 -20.18
C ALA A 286 -36.90 -15.79 -20.17
N SER A 287 -37.71 -16.74 -19.70
CA SER A 287 -39.14 -16.45 -19.44
C SER A 287 -39.20 -15.41 -18.31
N PRO A 288 -39.94 -14.31 -18.44
CA PRO A 288 -40.13 -13.39 -17.34
C PRO A 288 -40.75 -14.18 -16.19
N SER A 289 -40.09 -14.21 -15.04
CA SER A 289 -40.65 -14.74 -13.81
C SER A 289 -41.93 -13.93 -13.52
N GLY A 290 -43.09 -14.56 -13.72
CA GLY A 290 -44.35 -13.93 -13.45
C GLY A 290 -44.43 -13.48 -11.99
N SER A 291 -44.51 -12.18 -11.82
CA SER A 291 -44.98 -11.57 -10.59
C SER A 291 -46.46 -11.99 -10.41
N ARG A 292 -46.71 -12.78 -9.42
CA ARG A 292 -48.00 -12.84 -8.70
C ARG A 292 -47.72 -12.77 -7.22
#